data_503118b8159040cd421665a5ff3b55a9
#
_entry.id   503118b8159040cd421665a5ff3b55a9
#
_cell.length_a   1.000
_cell.length_b   1.000
_cell.length_c   1.000
_cell.angle_alpha   90.00
_cell.angle_beta   90.00
_cell.angle_gamma   90.00
#
_symmetry.space_group_name_H-M   'P 1'
#
loop_
_entity.id
_entity.type
_entity.pdbx_description
1 polymer ?
#
loop_
_entity_poly.entity_id
_entity_poly.type
_entity_poly.pdbx_seq_one_letter_code
_entity_poly.pdbx_strand_id
1 'polypeptide(L)'
;MTTKNYIAVAKYLEDNTILLSFPDFEGLTTTADSEENIQNIAVKAIKSKLAELKNSNIEAPEPKKIMEVSKNLQAGEFTTYVLITESLSFNNLKANEAMKDTLSDVTNKVDNFINKDIKKSVPEGKEHFLGMGGAILAILNTLLFPVYTITGFFGFGGGGANFFQMNALYMLFGLAFLAFAGANIYASLNRDMKILQVSTLGFLGIFILCYILVFIVALGNSYLSVGIIKFLLYLISVALIYSGYRILNSLNDSNN
;
A
#
# COMPACT_ATOMS: atom_id res chain seq x y z
N MET A 1 -2.92 -9.07 -13.74
CA MET A 1 -4.19 -8.35 -13.94
C MET A 1 -4.67 -8.71 -15.34
N THR A 2 -5.76 -9.43 -15.45
CA THR A 2 -6.37 -9.74 -16.75
C THR A 2 -7.52 -8.77 -16.93
N THR A 3 -7.54 -8.04 -18.02
CA THR A 3 -8.62 -7.11 -18.36
C THR A 3 -9.44 -7.71 -19.48
N LYS A 4 -10.75 -7.88 -19.28
CA LYS A 4 -11.68 -8.35 -20.28
C LYS A 4 -12.62 -7.21 -20.69
N ASN A 5 -12.88 -7.05 -21.98
CA ASN A 5 -13.77 -6.05 -22.55
C ASN A 5 -15.07 -6.72 -23.01
N TYR A 6 -16.09 -6.70 -22.18
CA TYR A 6 -17.43 -7.15 -22.57
C TYR A 6 -18.19 -6.06 -23.32
N ILE A 7 -19.26 -6.43 -23.99
CA ILE A 7 -20.11 -5.51 -24.75
C ILE A 7 -21.49 -5.49 -24.11
N ALA A 8 -22.00 -4.29 -23.83
CA ALA A 8 -23.39 -4.08 -23.52
C ALA A 8 -24.10 -3.48 -24.74
N VAL A 9 -25.29 -3.98 -25.05
CA VAL A 9 -26.22 -3.40 -25.99
C VAL A 9 -27.23 -2.58 -25.20
N ALA A 10 -27.32 -1.31 -25.52
CA ALA A 10 -28.19 -0.35 -24.87
C ALA A 10 -29.35 0.08 -25.79
N LYS A 11 -30.56 0.21 -25.22
CA LYS A 11 -31.76 0.64 -25.91
C LYS A 11 -32.56 1.62 -25.04
N TYR A 12 -32.92 2.78 -25.58
CA TYR A 12 -33.83 3.70 -24.90
C TYR A 12 -35.22 3.12 -24.82
N LEU A 13 -35.81 3.18 -23.63
CA LEU A 13 -37.23 2.84 -23.42
C LEU A 13 -38.08 4.10 -23.41
N GLU A 14 -39.41 3.94 -23.50
CA GLU A 14 -40.39 5.04 -23.57
C GLU A 14 -40.41 5.93 -22.31
N ASP A 15 -39.97 5.38 -21.17
CA ASP A 15 -39.87 6.07 -19.88
C ASP A 15 -38.53 6.81 -19.68
N ASN A 16 -37.74 7.00 -20.74
CA ASN A 16 -36.39 7.57 -20.72
C ASN A 16 -35.34 6.75 -19.94
N THR A 17 -35.66 5.55 -19.51
CA THR A 17 -34.66 4.63 -19.01
C THR A 17 -33.92 3.91 -20.14
N ILE A 18 -32.76 3.38 -19.88
CA ILE A 18 -31.92 2.70 -20.86
C ILE A 18 -31.81 1.23 -20.45
N LEU A 19 -32.38 0.34 -21.25
CA LEU A 19 -32.21 -1.09 -21.07
C LEU A 19 -30.82 -1.51 -21.55
N LEU A 20 -30.11 -2.22 -20.72
CA LEU A 20 -28.82 -2.81 -21.03
C LEU A 20 -28.95 -4.33 -21.10
N SER A 21 -28.49 -4.93 -22.17
CA SER A 21 -28.37 -6.38 -22.34
C SER A 21 -26.94 -6.76 -22.65
N PHE A 22 -26.53 -7.96 -22.22
CA PHE A 22 -25.16 -8.39 -22.32
C PHE A 22 -25.08 -9.68 -23.16
N PRO A 23 -24.72 -9.59 -24.45
CA PRO A 23 -24.72 -10.74 -25.36
C PRO A 23 -23.80 -11.90 -24.95
N ASP A 24 -22.83 -11.64 -24.07
CA ASP A 24 -21.91 -12.65 -23.54
C ASP A 24 -22.50 -13.40 -22.35
N PHE A 25 -23.57 -12.87 -21.75
CA PHE A 25 -24.22 -13.45 -20.55
C PHE A 25 -25.70 -13.66 -20.84
N GLU A 26 -26.08 -14.90 -21.13
CA GLU A 26 -27.44 -15.23 -21.49
C GLU A 26 -28.44 -14.80 -20.38
N GLY A 27 -29.44 -14.03 -20.78
CA GLY A 27 -30.50 -13.55 -19.88
C GLY A 27 -30.10 -12.42 -18.93
N LEU A 28 -28.85 -11.93 -18.97
CA LEU A 28 -28.44 -10.80 -18.14
C LEU A 28 -28.91 -9.49 -18.75
N THR A 29 -29.83 -8.82 -18.06
CA THR A 29 -30.32 -7.48 -18.41
C THR A 29 -30.37 -6.60 -17.17
N THR A 30 -30.25 -5.29 -17.34
CA THR A 30 -30.42 -4.29 -16.29
C THR A 30 -30.86 -2.97 -16.91
N THR A 31 -31.28 -2.00 -16.10
CA THR A 31 -31.70 -0.67 -16.59
C THR A 31 -30.82 0.42 -15.98
N ALA A 32 -30.47 1.42 -16.76
CA ALA A 32 -29.82 2.64 -16.32
C ALA A 32 -30.79 3.82 -16.42
N ASP A 33 -30.72 4.73 -15.49
CA ASP A 33 -31.54 5.94 -15.40
C ASP A 33 -31.01 7.10 -16.29
N SER A 34 -29.74 7.02 -16.67
CA SER A 34 -29.06 8.02 -17.51
C SER A 34 -27.87 7.42 -18.25
N GLU A 35 -27.43 8.09 -19.33
CA GLU A 35 -26.22 7.68 -20.09
C GLU A 35 -24.96 7.68 -19.22
N GLU A 36 -24.83 8.63 -18.30
CA GLU A 36 -23.69 8.77 -17.42
C GLU A 36 -23.52 7.55 -16.50
N ASN A 37 -24.65 6.90 -16.17
CA ASN A 37 -24.68 5.75 -15.27
C ASN A 37 -24.53 4.39 -15.97
N ILE A 38 -24.60 4.35 -17.31
CA ILE A 38 -24.50 3.11 -18.10
C ILE A 38 -23.27 2.29 -17.69
N GLN A 39 -22.10 2.91 -17.66
CA GLN A 39 -20.85 2.22 -17.37
C GLN A 39 -20.83 1.62 -15.95
N ASN A 40 -21.26 2.40 -14.96
CA ASN A 40 -21.27 1.97 -13.57
C ASN A 40 -22.23 0.79 -13.33
N ILE A 41 -23.42 0.88 -13.93
CA ILE A 41 -24.47 -0.15 -13.81
C ILE A 41 -24.06 -1.41 -14.58
N ALA A 42 -23.54 -1.28 -15.79
CA ALA A 42 -23.05 -2.39 -16.60
C ALA A 42 -21.90 -3.15 -15.91
N VAL A 43 -20.91 -2.43 -15.37
CA VAL A 43 -19.80 -3.01 -14.60
C VAL A 43 -20.31 -3.78 -13.38
N LYS A 44 -21.28 -3.20 -12.66
CA LYS A 44 -21.87 -3.85 -11.46
C LYS A 44 -22.63 -5.12 -11.83
N ALA A 45 -23.44 -5.09 -12.90
CA ALA A 45 -24.19 -6.25 -13.35
C ALA A 45 -23.27 -7.40 -13.80
N ILE A 46 -22.26 -7.10 -14.63
CA ILE A 46 -21.29 -8.12 -15.09
C ILE A 46 -20.48 -8.68 -13.92
N LYS A 47 -19.99 -7.85 -12.99
CA LYS A 47 -19.25 -8.33 -11.81
C LYS A 47 -20.10 -9.24 -10.94
N SER A 48 -21.37 -8.92 -10.74
CA SER A 48 -22.30 -9.78 -9.99
C SER A 48 -22.48 -11.14 -10.66
N LYS A 49 -22.66 -11.15 -11.99
CA LYS A 49 -22.82 -12.41 -12.75
C LYS A 49 -21.53 -13.22 -12.79
N LEU A 50 -20.37 -12.59 -12.94
CA LEU A 50 -19.08 -13.27 -12.85
C LEU A 50 -18.84 -13.91 -11.46
N ALA A 51 -19.27 -13.23 -10.40
CA ALA A 51 -19.19 -13.80 -9.04
C ALA A 51 -20.11 -15.01 -8.88
N GLU A 52 -21.34 -14.98 -9.43
CA GLU A 52 -22.27 -16.11 -9.45
C GLU A 52 -21.68 -17.31 -10.19
N LEU A 53 -21.15 -17.09 -11.41
CA LEU A 53 -20.53 -18.14 -12.22
C LEU A 53 -19.34 -18.77 -11.50
N LYS A 54 -18.51 -17.94 -10.88
CA LYS A 54 -17.36 -18.40 -10.09
C LYS A 54 -17.78 -19.26 -8.89
N ASN A 55 -18.82 -18.85 -8.17
CA ASN A 55 -19.34 -19.62 -7.03
C ASN A 55 -19.94 -20.98 -7.47
N SER A 56 -20.44 -21.05 -8.71
CA SER A 56 -20.97 -22.27 -9.32
C SER A 56 -19.91 -23.12 -10.04
N ASN A 57 -18.62 -22.73 -9.97
CA ASN A 57 -17.52 -23.35 -10.72
C ASN A 57 -17.75 -23.38 -12.25
N ILE A 58 -18.46 -22.40 -12.78
CA ILE A 58 -18.68 -22.23 -14.22
C ILE A 58 -17.68 -21.21 -14.73
N GLU A 59 -17.04 -21.53 -15.85
CA GLU A 59 -16.07 -20.63 -16.48
C GLU A 59 -16.75 -19.39 -17.07
N ALA A 60 -16.15 -18.23 -16.89
CA ALA A 60 -16.66 -16.97 -17.44
C ALA A 60 -16.58 -16.97 -18.98
N PRO A 61 -17.62 -16.54 -19.67
CA PRO A 61 -17.63 -16.52 -21.14
C PRO A 61 -16.52 -15.59 -21.68
N GLU A 62 -15.97 -15.94 -22.83
CA GLU A 62 -15.06 -15.07 -23.56
C GLU A 62 -15.84 -13.91 -24.22
N PRO A 63 -15.32 -12.67 -24.15
CA PRO A 63 -15.99 -11.51 -24.75
C PRO A 63 -16.12 -11.65 -26.27
N LYS A 64 -17.31 -11.42 -26.81
CA LYS A 64 -17.58 -11.36 -28.23
C LYS A 64 -16.93 -10.14 -28.87
N LYS A 65 -16.67 -10.22 -30.16
CA LYS A 65 -16.17 -9.08 -30.93
C LYS A 65 -17.32 -8.11 -31.25
N ILE A 66 -17.04 -6.81 -31.18
CA ILE A 66 -18.05 -5.77 -31.45
C ILE A 66 -18.69 -5.95 -32.84
N MET A 67 -17.95 -6.39 -33.85
CA MET A 67 -18.45 -6.64 -35.18
C MET A 67 -19.52 -7.75 -35.25
N GLU A 68 -19.45 -8.73 -34.34
CA GLU A 68 -20.46 -9.81 -34.25
C GLU A 68 -21.73 -9.31 -33.57
N VAL A 69 -21.58 -8.53 -32.52
CA VAL A 69 -22.71 -7.94 -31.79
C VAL A 69 -23.42 -6.89 -32.64
N SER A 70 -22.67 -6.02 -33.34
CA SER A 70 -23.23 -4.94 -34.14
C SER A 70 -24.06 -5.41 -35.34
N LYS A 71 -23.82 -6.62 -35.87
CA LYS A 71 -24.61 -7.21 -36.96
C LYS A 71 -26.04 -7.55 -36.53
N ASN A 72 -26.26 -7.74 -35.25
CA ASN A 72 -27.55 -8.19 -34.69
C ASN A 72 -28.32 -7.05 -33.98
N LEU A 73 -27.85 -5.80 -34.07
CA LEU A 73 -28.51 -4.65 -33.46
C LEU A 73 -29.83 -4.34 -34.15
N GLN A 74 -30.82 -4.04 -33.34
CA GLN A 74 -32.12 -3.54 -33.81
C GLN A 74 -32.11 -2.02 -33.93
N ALA A 75 -33.14 -1.47 -34.59
CA ALA A 75 -33.28 -0.02 -34.68
C ALA A 75 -33.40 0.62 -33.29
N GLY A 76 -32.59 1.64 -33.03
CA GLY A 76 -32.55 2.35 -31.74
C GLY A 76 -31.62 1.70 -30.68
N GLU A 77 -30.90 0.63 -31.04
CA GLU A 77 -29.90 0.03 -30.18
C GLU A 77 -28.49 0.54 -30.51
N PHE A 78 -27.66 0.68 -29.48
CA PHE A 78 -26.24 1.00 -29.62
C PHE A 78 -25.39 0.13 -28.69
N THR A 79 -24.12 0.02 -29.01
CA THR A 79 -23.18 -0.78 -28.20
C THR A 79 -22.27 0.11 -27.38
N THR A 80 -21.91 -0.35 -26.18
CA THR A 80 -20.88 0.25 -25.35
C THR A 80 -19.93 -0.83 -24.81
N TYR A 81 -18.64 -0.50 -24.72
CA TYR A 81 -17.66 -1.37 -24.09
C TYR A 81 -17.74 -1.27 -22.59
N VAL A 82 -17.68 -2.41 -21.91
CA VAL A 82 -17.64 -2.52 -20.46
C VAL A 82 -16.33 -3.16 -20.04
N LEU A 83 -15.42 -2.34 -19.55
CA LEU A 83 -14.11 -2.77 -19.11
C LEU A 83 -14.22 -3.43 -17.75
N ILE A 84 -13.98 -4.73 -17.69
CA ILE A 84 -13.87 -5.47 -16.43
C ILE A 84 -12.40 -5.76 -16.16
N THR A 85 -11.82 -5.01 -15.24
CA THR A 85 -10.53 -5.36 -14.67
C THR A 85 -10.78 -6.39 -13.59
N GLU A 86 -10.37 -7.62 -13.80
CA GLU A 86 -10.21 -8.56 -12.69
C GLU A 86 -9.06 -8.04 -11.83
N SER A 87 -9.36 -7.15 -10.89
CA SER A 87 -8.56 -7.12 -9.69
C SER A 87 -8.60 -8.55 -9.18
N LEU A 88 -7.42 -9.16 -8.97
CA LEU A 88 -7.32 -10.37 -8.18
C LEU A 88 -8.23 -10.17 -6.97
N SER A 89 -9.46 -10.67 -7.02
CA SER A 89 -10.24 -10.81 -5.81
C SER A 89 -9.49 -11.88 -5.05
N PHE A 90 -8.55 -11.42 -4.22
CA PHE A 90 -8.09 -12.24 -3.14
C PHE A 90 -9.36 -12.80 -2.51
N ASN A 91 -9.53 -14.10 -2.54
CA ASN A 91 -10.53 -14.80 -1.75
C ASN A 91 -10.26 -14.37 -0.31
N ASN A 92 -10.97 -13.34 0.15
CA ASN A 92 -10.66 -12.53 1.33
C ASN A 92 -10.67 -13.33 2.63
N LEU A 93 -11.19 -14.55 2.63
CA LEU A 93 -11.17 -15.40 3.82
C LEU A 93 -9.90 -16.27 3.88
N LYS A 94 -9.57 -17.04 2.84
CA LYS A 94 -8.35 -17.87 2.86
C LYS A 94 -7.06 -17.07 2.73
N ALA A 95 -7.07 -15.97 1.97
CA ALA A 95 -5.91 -15.08 1.90
C ALA A 95 -5.72 -14.27 3.19
N ASN A 96 -6.79 -13.88 3.88
CA ASN A 96 -6.69 -13.25 5.20
C ASN A 96 -6.18 -14.22 6.27
N GLU A 97 -6.59 -15.49 6.24
CA GLU A 97 -6.05 -16.52 7.15
C GLU A 97 -4.57 -16.79 6.83
N ALA A 98 -4.22 -17.08 5.57
CA ALA A 98 -2.83 -17.30 5.19
C ALA A 98 -1.94 -16.07 5.42
N MET A 99 -2.45 -14.87 5.20
CA MET A 99 -1.74 -13.62 5.49
C MET A 99 -1.60 -13.39 6.99
N LYS A 100 -2.64 -13.71 7.77
CA LYS A 100 -2.61 -13.64 9.23
C LYS A 100 -1.62 -14.65 9.81
N ASP A 101 -1.60 -15.88 9.29
CA ASP A 101 -0.66 -16.92 9.71
C ASP A 101 0.78 -16.54 9.34
N THR A 102 1.01 -16.01 8.13
CA THR A 102 2.32 -15.51 7.70
C THR A 102 2.77 -14.31 8.53
N LEU A 103 1.88 -13.36 8.80
CA LEU A 103 2.17 -12.21 9.65
C LEU A 103 2.48 -12.64 11.09
N SER A 104 1.74 -13.59 11.64
CA SER A 104 1.98 -14.13 12.99
C SER A 104 3.31 -14.87 13.07
N ASP A 105 3.66 -15.66 12.04
CA ASP A 105 4.96 -16.35 11.98
C ASP A 105 6.14 -15.38 11.87
N VAL A 106 6.02 -14.36 11.02
CA VAL A 106 7.03 -13.28 10.91
C VAL A 106 7.14 -12.52 12.22
N THR A 107 6.02 -12.14 12.85
CA THR A 107 6.02 -11.44 14.13
C THR A 107 6.69 -12.28 15.22
N ASN A 108 6.34 -13.56 15.32
CA ASN A 108 6.93 -14.48 16.29
C ASN A 108 8.43 -14.67 16.06
N LYS A 109 8.89 -14.75 14.81
CA LYS A 109 10.33 -14.83 14.49
C LYS A 109 11.06 -13.56 14.86
N VAL A 110 10.49 -12.40 14.58
CA VAL A 110 11.05 -11.10 14.96
C VAL A 110 11.08 -10.94 16.47
N ASP A 111 10.02 -11.30 17.18
CA ASP A 111 9.96 -11.24 18.64
C ASP A 111 10.97 -12.20 19.29
N ASN A 112 11.10 -13.41 18.77
CA ASN A 112 12.11 -14.37 19.23
C ASN A 112 13.53 -13.85 19.02
N PHE A 113 13.82 -13.28 17.85
CA PHE A 113 15.13 -12.66 17.58
C PHE A 113 15.40 -11.48 18.50
N ILE A 114 14.43 -10.59 18.70
CA ILE A 114 14.57 -9.45 19.62
C ILE A 114 14.79 -9.92 21.06
N ASN A 115 13.97 -10.84 21.56
CA ASN A 115 14.02 -11.25 22.94
C ASN A 115 15.21 -12.18 23.25
N LYS A 116 15.59 -13.05 22.31
CA LYS A 116 16.65 -14.04 22.54
C LYS A 116 18.04 -13.47 22.23
N ASP A 117 18.17 -12.79 21.10
CA ASP A 117 19.48 -12.39 20.61
C ASP A 117 19.82 -10.95 20.95
N ILE A 118 18.90 -10.01 20.72
CA ILE A 118 19.15 -8.57 20.97
C ILE A 118 19.09 -8.26 22.47
N LYS A 119 18.03 -8.68 23.17
CA LYS A 119 17.86 -8.39 24.60
C LYS A 119 19.04 -8.95 25.44
N LYS A 120 19.53 -10.14 25.09
CA LYS A 120 20.67 -10.76 25.75
C LYS A 120 21.99 -10.02 25.53
N SER A 121 22.09 -9.27 24.42
CA SER A 121 23.26 -8.47 24.07
C SER A 121 23.25 -7.07 24.69
N VAL A 122 22.12 -6.63 25.23
CA VAL A 122 21.98 -5.31 25.86
C VAL A 122 22.16 -5.44 27.36
N PRO A 123 23.12 -4.72 28.00
CA PRO A 123 23.31 -4.75 29.45
C PRO A 123 22.04 -4.31 30.19
N GLU A 124 21.75 -4.95 31.32
CA GLU A 124 20.63 -4.61 32.19
C GLU A 124 20.62 -3.11 32.57
N GLY A 125 19.47 -2.49 32.54
CA GLY A 125 19.26 -1.06 32.80
C GLY A 125 19.61 -0.13 31.65
N LYS A 126 20.17 -0.66 30.53
CA LYS A 126 20.57 0.13 29.35
C LYS A 126 19.67 -0.10 28.12
N GLU A 127 18.55 -0.76 28.30
CA GLU A 127 17.62 -1.14 27.24
C GLU A 127 17.08 0.06 26.44
N HIS A 128 16.92 1.21 27.12
CA HIS A 128 16.46 2.45 26.51
C HIS A 128 17.47 3.02 25.49
N PHE A 129 18.76 2.70 25.59
CA PHE A 129 19.77 3.20 24.64
C PHE A 129 19.60 2.63 23.23
N LEU A 130 18.98 1.45 23.09
CA LEU A 130 18.78 0.86 21.77
C LEU A 130 17.84 1.70 20.91
N GLY A 131 16.66 2.04 21.46
CA GLY A 131 15.70 2.92 20.79
C GLY A 131 16.24 4.32 20.55
N MET A 132 16.93 4.89 21.56
CA MET A 132 17.60 6.19 21.42
C MET A 132 18.67 6.18 20.32
N GLY A 133 19.50 5.14 20.23
CA GLY A 133 20.51 5.00 19.19
C GLY A 133 19.88 5.00 17.80
N GLY A 134 18.79 4.27 17.62
CA GLY A 134 17.99 4.28 16.38
C GLY A 134 17.44 5.65 16.06
N ALA A 135 16.89 6.36 17.03
CA ALA A 135 16.34 7.69 16.87
C ALA A 135 17.41 8.74 16.53
N ILE A 136 18.58 8.69 17.18
CA ILE A 136 19.73 9.54 16.87
C ILE A 136 20.21 9.28 15.43
N LEU A 137 20.33 8.01 15.05
CA LEU A 137 20.71 7.62 13.68
C LEU A 137 19.70 8.16 12.66
N ALA A 138 18.39 8.11 12.97
CA ALA A 138 17.35 8.68 12.12
C ALA A 138 17.48 10.19 11.96
N ILE A 139 17.79 10.93 13.03
CA ILE A 139 18.02 12.39 12.98
C ILE A 139 19.20 12.70 12.07
N LEU A 140 20.35 12.06 12.30
CA LEU A 140 21.55 12.24 11.48
C LEU A 140 21.27 11.90 10.01
N ASN A 141 20.58 10.80 9.76
CA ASN A 141 20.19 10.37 8.43
C ASN A 141 19.27 11.41 7.74
N THR A 142 18.30 11.96 8.47
CA THR A 142 17.39 12.98 7.94
C THR A 142 18.15 14.22 7.47
N LEU A 143 19.15 14.66 8.22
CA LEU A 143 19.88 15.90 7.97
C LEU A 143 21.00 15.74 6.94
N LEU A 144 21.71 14.61 6.95
CA LEU A 144 22.98 14.48 6.24
C LEU A 144 22.87 13.82 4.87
N PHE A 145 21.97 12.85 4.70
CA PHE A 145 21.93 12.03 3.48
C PHE A 145 20.85 12.48 2.49
N PRO A 146 21.11 12.36 1.17
CA PRO A 146 20.15 12.71 0.15
C PRO A 146 18.99 11.69 0.06
N VAL A 147 17.77 12.17 -0.22
CA VAL A 147 16.58 11.35 -0.51
C VAL A 147 16.66 10.79 -1.93
N TYR A 148 17.04 11.67 -2.88
CA TYR A 148 17.29 11.31 -4.27
C TYR A 148 18.72 11.62 -4.63
N THR A 149 19.27 10.81 -5.53
CA THR A 149 20.54 11.05 -6.19
C THR A 149 20.31 11.17 -7.70
N ILE A 150 21.02 12.11 -8.33
CA ILE A 150 21.05 12.19 -9.79
C ILE A 150 21.93 11.05 -10.29
N THR A 151 21.49 10.36 -11.34
CA THR A 151 22.09 9.13 -11.88
C THR A 151 23.62 9.13 -11.85
N GLY A 152 24.16 8.39 -10.90
CA GLY A 152 25.56 8.01 -10.78
C GLY A 152 25.61 6.58 -10.26
N PHE A 153 26.63 5.84 -10.68
CA PHE A 153 26.82 4.43 -10.34
C PHE A 153 26.79 4.23 -8.81
N PHE A 154 25.84 3.46 -8.29
CA PHE A 154 25.61 3.18 -6.85
C PHE A 154 25.27 4.42 -5.96
N GLY A 155 24.78 5.52 -6.50
CA GLY A 155 24.47 6.70 -5.68
C GLY A 155 25.71 7.50 -5.23
N PHE A 156 26.89 7.17 -5.73
CA PHE A 156 28.12 7.91 -5.52
C PHE A 156 28.42 8.73 -6.77
N GLY A 157 28.50 10.06 -6.63
CA GLY A 157 29.09 10.94 -7.67
C GLY A 157 28.14 11.88 -8.41
N GLY A 158 26.85 11.86 -8.16
CA GLY A 158 25.91 12.89 -8.63
C GLY A 158 25.38 13.72 -7.47
N GLY A 159 25.08 15.00 -7.67
CA GLY A 159 24.42 15.81 -6.67
C GLY A 159 23.14 15.14 -6.17
N GLY A 160 22.85 15.25 -4.89
CA GLY A 160 21.63 14.71 -4.29
C GLY A 160 20.93 15.78 -3.48
N ALA A 161 19.61 15.70 -3.35
CA ALA A 161 18.80 16.58 -2.53
C ALA A 161 18.32 15.87 -1.26
N ASN A 162 18.51 16.49 -0.10
CA ASN A 162 17.92 16.04 1.15
C ASN A 162 16.46 16.56 1.28
N PHE A 163 15.77 16.17 2.35
CA PHE A 163 14.36 16.56 2.56
C PHE A 163 14.14 18.08 2.55
N PHE A 164 15.08 18.85 3.08
CA PHE A 164 14.96 20.30 3.25
C PHE A 164 15.37 21.10 2.00
N GLN A 165 15.98 20.44 1.03
CA GLN A 165 16.38 21.04 -0.25
C GLN A 165 15.34 20.78 -1.36
N MET A 166 14.27 20.07 -1.05
CA MET A 166 13.20 19.73 -1.97
C MET A 166 11.97 20.61 -1.74
N ASN A 167 10.84 20.20 -2.31
CA ASN A 167 9.58 20.93 -2.15
C ASN A 167 8.99 20.78 -0.71
N ALA A 168 7.95 21.59 -0.43
CA ALA A 168 7.31 21.64 0.88
C ALA A 168 6.84 20.26 1.41
N LEU A 169 6.39 19.36 0.54
CA LEU A 169 5.94 18.03 0.94
C LEU A 169 7.09 17.19 1.54
N TYR A 170 8.25 17.20 0.89
CA TYR A 170 9.42 16.46 1.41
C TYR A 170 9.98 17.11 2.68
N MET A 171 9.93 18.43 2.76
CA MET A 171 10.28 19.16 3.98
C MET A 171 9.38 18.73 5.16
N LEU A 172 8.07 18.56 4.94
CA LEU A 172 7.16 18.04 5.95
C LEU A 172 7.51 16.63 6.40
N PHE A 173 7.91 15.73 5.48
CA PHE A 173 8.42 14.42 5.87
C PHE A 173 9.69 14.51 6.72
N GLY A 174 10.64 15.38 6.34
CA GLY A 174 11.84 15.62 7.12
C GLY A 174 11.54 16.09 8.54
N LEU A 175 10.63 17.07 8.70
CA LEU A 175 10.17 17.56 10.01
C LEU A 175 9.47 16.48 10.81
N ALA A 176 8.61 15.65 10.18
CA ALA A 176 7.93 14.56 10.85
C ALA A 176 8.92 13.48 11.35
N PHE A 177 9.94 13.11 10.55
CA PHE A 177 10.99 12.21 11.01
C PHE A 177 11.73 12.76 12.22
N LEU A 178 12.09 14.04 12.22
CA LEU A 178 12.75 14.69 13.37
C LEU A 178 11.84 14.72 14.61
N ALA A 179 10.55 15.02 14.43
CA ALA A 179 9.58 15.08 15.53
C ALA A 179 9.39 13.70 16.18
N PHE A 180 9.15 12.64 15.38
CA PHE A 180 8.96 11.30 15.93
C PHE A 180 10.26 10.71 16.51
N ALA A 181 11.42 10.99 15.91
CA ALA A 181 12.71 10.57 16.48
C ALA A 181 12.99 11.30 17.80
N GLY A 182 12.74 12.62 17.87
CA GLY A 182 12.87 13.40 19.12
C GLY A 182 11.92 12.91 20.21
N ALA A 183 10.65 12.65 19.86
CA ALA A 183 9.66 12.07 20.78
C ALA A 183 10.10 10.68 21.28
N ASN A 184 10.71 9.86 20.42
CA ASN A 184 11.22 8.55 20.80
C ASN A 184 12.39 8.64 21.79
N ILE A 185 13.32 9.59 21.59
CA ILE A 185 14.41 9.85 22.56
C ILE A 185 13.84 10.27 23.89
N TYR A 186 12.92 11.26 23.88
CA TYR A 186 12.28 11.76 25.10
C TYR A 186 11.56 10.64 25.88
N ALA A 187 10.74 9.85 25.16
CA ALA A 187 9.98 8.75 25.75
C ALA A 187 10.90 7.63 26.29
N SER A 188 11.99 7.32 25.59
CA SER A 188 12.98 6.33 26.03
C SER A 188 13.68 6.77 27.33
N LEU A 189 14.03 8.05 27.43
CA LEU A 189 14.65 8.60 28.65
C LEU A 189 13.71 8.61 29.85
N ASN A 190 12.45 9.02 29.64
CA ASN A 190 11.45 9.11 30.70
C ASN A 190 10.70 7.79 30.94
N ARG A 191 10.97 6.75 30.17
CA ARG A 191 10.25 5.47 30.19
C ARG A 191 8.72 5.61 30.00
N ASP A 192 8.29 6.62 29.22
CA ASP A 192 6.89 6.82 28.88
C ASP A 192 6.47 5.89 27.74
N MET A 193 5.88 4.76 28.13
CA MET A 193 5.50 3.71 27.19
C MET A 193 4.42 4.17 26.19
N LYS A 194 3.53 5.10 26.55
CA LYS A 194 2.50 5.61 25.64
C LYS A 194 3.11 6.46 24.53
N ILE A 195 3.96 7.41 24.90
CA ILE A 195 4.66 8.27 23.94
C ILE A 195 5.62 7.40 23.11
N LEU A 196 6.32 6.43 23.71
CA LEU A 196 7.21 5.52 23.02
C LEU A 196 6.48 4.70 21.95
N GLN A 197 5.31 4.16 22.27
CA GLN A 197 4.49 3.43 21.31
C GLN A 197 4.04 4.33 20.15
N VAL A 198 3.49 5.51 20.44
CA VAL A 198 2.99 6.45 19.44
C VAL A 198 4.13 6.93 18.55
N SER A 199 5.29 7.28 19.12
CA SER A 199 6.45 7.75 18.35
C SER A 199 7.05 6.65 17.47
N THR A 200 7.09 5.40 17.96
CA THR A 200 7.57 4.25 17.18
C THR A 200 6.65 3.94 16.00
N LEU A 201 5.33 3.86 16.24
CA LEU A 201 4.35 3.63 15.17
C LEU A 201 4.27 4.80 14.20
N GLY A 202 4.34 6.02 14.69
CA GLY A 202 4.37 7.23 13.86
C GLY A 202 5.60 7.27 12.97
N PHE A 203 6.78 6.97 13.51
CA PHE A 203 8.03 6.90 12.74
C PHE A 203 7.93 5.85 11.63
N LEU A 204 7.45 4.64 11.94
CA LEU A 204 7.23 3.58 10.97
C LEU A 204 6.23 3.97 9.88
N GLY A 205 5.09 4.57 10.26
CA GLY A 205 4.07 5.02 9.32
C GLY A 205 4.59 6.08 8.35
N ILE A 206 5.30 7.09 8.86
CA ILE A 206 5.93 8.12 8.02
C ILE A 206 7.00 7.53 7.11
N PHE A 207 7.79 6.58 7.61
CA PHE A 207 8.79 5.89 6.79
C PHE A 207 8.15 5.18 5.59
N ILE A 208 7.11 4.39 5.82
CA ILE A 208 6.41 3.66 4.76
C ILE A 208 5.80 4.65 3.75
N LEU A 209 5.05 5.65 4.22
CA LEU A 209 4.39 6.64 3.37
C LEU A 209 5.39 7.42 2.51
N CYS A 210 6.46 7.91 3.13
CA CYS A 210 7.51 8.67 2.46
C CYS A 210 8.18 7.84 1.36
N TYR A 211 8.58 6.59 1.65
CA TYR A 211 9.31 5.79 0.68
C TYR A 211 8.43 5.21 -0.42
N ILE A 212 7.14 4.98 -0.20
CA ILE A 212 6.18 4.71 -1.28
C ILE A 212 6.21 5.89 -2.28
N LEU A 213 6.10 7.12 -1.78
CA LEU A 213 6.14 8.31 -2.63
C LEU A 213 7.50 8.47 -3.34
N VAL A 214 8.59 8.28 -2.62
CA VAL A 214 9.96 8.36 -3.17
C VAL A 214 10.15 7.36 -4.31
N PHE A 215 9.71 6.11 -4.14
CA PHE A 215 9.79 5.09 -5.18
C PHE A 215 8.91 5.42 -6.39
N ILE A 216 7.67 5.88 -6.18
CA ILE A 216 6.77 6.29 -7.27
C ILE A 216 7.41 7.40 -8.11
N VAL A 217 7.97 8.43 -7.47
CA VAL A 217 8.63 9.54 -8.17
C VAL A 217 9.89 9.07 -8.90
N ALA A 218 10.70 8.20 -8.29
CA ALA A 218 11.89 7.65 -8.92
C ALA A 218 11.57 6.78 -10.14
N LEU A 219 10.50 5.97 -10.09
CA LEU A 219 10.04 5.16 -11.22
C LEU A 219 9.52 6.02 -12.38
N GLY A 220 8.94 7.19 -12.09
CA GLY A 220 8.45 8.12 -13.10
C GLY A 220 9.53 9.03 -13.70
N ASN A 221 10.77 8.96 -13.22
CA ASN A 221 11.82 9.89 -13.65
C ASN A 221 13.16 9.16 -13.87
N SER A 222 13.56 9.05 -15.13
CA SER A 222 14.79 8.32 -15.53
C SER A 222 16.10 8.94 -15.01
N TYR A 223 16.07 10.18 -14.55
CA TYR A 223 17.26 10.90 -14.06
C TYR A 223 17.41 10.86 -12.53
N LEU A 224 16.38 10.38 -11.81
CA LEU A 224 16.40 10.31 -10.36
C LEU A 224 16.49 8.85 -9.91
N SER A 225 17.37 8.61 -8.96
CA SER A 225 17.43 7.33 -8.24
C SER A 225 17.20 7.55 -6.74
N VAL A 226 16.66 6.55 -6.08
CA VAL A 226 16.45 6.57 -4.63
C VAL A 226 17.81 6.61 -3.94
N GLY A 227 17.96 7.47 -2.94
CA GLY A 227 19.15 7.51 -2.10
C GLY A 227 19.26 6.25 -1.24
N ILE A 228 19.92 5.21 -1.78
CA ILE A 228 19.93 3.87 -1.20
C ILE A 228 20.54 3.83 0.19
N ILE A 229 21.58 4.65 0.43
CA ILE A 229 22.24 4.75 1.74
C ILE A 229 21.25 5.30 2.77
N LYS A 230 20.54 6.38 2.43
CA LYS A 230 19.51 6.97 3.30
C LYS A 230 18.41 5.97 3.60
N PHE A 231 17.94 5.25 2.60
CA PHE A 231 16.92 4.21 2.77
C PHE A 231 17.37 3.12 3.74
N LEU A 232 18.58 2.57 3.55
CA LEU A 232 19.14 1.53 4.42
C LEU A 232 19.35 2.02 5.86
N LEU A 233 19.84 3.25 6.04
CA LEU A 233 20.01 3.84 7.37
C LEU A 233 18.65 4.04 8.08
N TYR A 234 17.58 4.38 7.36
CA TYR A 234 16.26 4.42 7.95
C TYR A 234 15.73 3.03 8.31
N LEU A 235 15.98 2.00 7.49
CA LEU A 235 15.62 0.62 7.86
C LEU A 235 16.31 0.19 9.17
N ILE A 236 17.60 0.49 9.32
CA ILE A 236 18.35 0.23 10.55
C ILE A 236 17.75 1.02 11.71
N SER A 237 17.43 2.31 11.50
CA SER A 237 16.81 3.16 12.53
C SER A 237 15.46 2.60 12.98
N VAL A 238 14.60 2.20 12.05
CA VAL A 238 13.30 1.57 12.33
C VAL A 238 13.50 0.29 13.15
N ALA A 239 14.43 -0.58 12.75
CA ALA A 239 14.71 -1.82 13.45
C ALA A 239 15.17 -1.56 14.90
N LEU A 240 16.07 -0.61 15.12
CA LEU A 240 16.57 -0.24 16.45
C LEU A 240 15.47 0.40 17.32
N ILE A 241 14.70 1.35 16.79
CA ILE A 241 13.59 1.99 17.49
C ILE A 241 12.55 0.95 17.90
N TYR A 242 12.14 0.09 16.96
CA TYR A 242 11.15 -0.96 17.22
C TYR A 242 11.65 -1.98 18.25
N SER A 243 12.91 -2.43 18.13
CA SER A 243 13.53 -3.35 19.10
C SER A 243 13.60 -2.74 20.48
N GLY A 244 14.01 -1.48 20.60
CA GLY A 244 14.02 -0.75 21.86
C GLY A 244 12.64 -0.66 22.51
N TYR A 245 11.61 -0.33 21.73
CA TYR A 245 10.21 -0.32 22.19
C TYR A 245 9.78 -1.70 22.70
N ARG A 246 10.02 -2.78 21.94
CA ARG A 246 9.60 -4.14 22.30
C ARG A 246 10.26 -4.62 23.59
N ILE A 247 11.56 -4.35 23.77
CA ILE A 247 12.29 -4.74 24.99
C ILE A 247 11.75 -3.97 26.19
N LEU A 248 11.57 -2.66 26.10
CA LEU A 248 11.02 -1.85 27.18
C LEU A 248 9.59 -2.26 27.54
N ASN A 249 8.75 -2.55 26.54
CA ASN A 249 7.39 -3.04 26.78
C ASN A 249 7.39 -4.38 27.50
N SER A 250 8.25 -5.33 27.10
CA SER A 250 8.35 -6.64 27.76
C SER A 250 8.81 -6.54 29.22
N LEU A 251 9.62 -5.54 29.57
CA LEU A 251 10.05 -5.28 30.95
C LEU A 251 8.93 -4.65 31.77
N ASN A 252 8.14 -3.75 31.17
CA ASN A 252 6.99 -3.13 31.83
C ASN A 252 5.91 -4.17 32.16
N ASP A 253 5.62 -5.09 31.23
CA ASP A 253 4.64 -6.17 31.41
C ASP A 253 5.08 -7.19 32.48
N SER A 254 6.38 -7.36 32.71
CA SER A 254 6.92 -8.27 33.74
C SER A 254 6.92 -7.67 35.15
N ASN A 255 6.74 -6.35 35.27
CA ASN A 255 6.74 -5.64 36.54
C ASN A 255 5.32 -5.27 37.03
N ASN A 256 4.28 -5.54 36.23
CA ASN A 256 2.87 -5.41 36.57
C ASN A 256 2.24 -6.80 36.81
#